data_024b5f953c85af1309e43582648961b4
#
_entry.id   024b5f953c85af1309e43582648961b4
#
_cell.length_a   1.000
_cell.length_b   1.000
_cell.length_c   1.000
_cell.angle_alpha   90.00
_cell.angle_beta   90.00
_cell.angle_gamma   90.00
#
_symmetry.space_group_name_H-M   'P 1'
#
loop_
_entity.id
_entity.type
_entity.pdbx_description
1 polymer ?
#
loop_
_entity_poly.entity_id
_entity_poly.type
_entity_poly.pdbx_seq_one_letter_code
_entity_poly.pdbx_strand_id
1 'polypeptide(L)'
;MEIIDFFVNLLSDPRGAIAGWIITLGPVMVYTPLWLIVFVETGLVFFPFLPGDSLLFAAGVFSADGGGLNVVATLVVFYTAAILGNTSNYWIARLFGSRIIDSGKVKALTPERMAKLDHFFAKFTLFNCIGGIAWVSLFVLVGYFFGGVPFVQEHFEVIVLGIVAVSVAPAIIGAVKAALSSRKNKAAKAEDAQ
;
A
#
# COMPACT_ATOMS: atom_id res chain seq x y z
N MET A 1 4.53 23.04 0.62
CA MET A 1 3.08 23.21 0.63
C MET A 1 2.43 22.34 -0.44
N GLU A 2 2.85 22.44 -1.70
CA GLU A 2 2.25 21.70 -2.84
C GLU A 2 2.22 20.15 -2.69
N ILE A 3 3.26 19.51 -2.11
CA ILE A 3 3.31 18.04 -1.96
C ILE A 3 2.29 17.56 -0.92
N ILE A 4 2.17 18.27 0.19
CA ILE A 4 1.21 17.92 1.24
C ILE A 4 -0.22 18.11 0.72
N ASP A 5 -0.48 19.20 0.02
CA ASP A 5 -1.78 19.50 -0.58
C ASP A 5 -2.15 18.46 -1.64
N PHE A 6 -1.17 17.98 -2.43
CA PHE A 6 -1.36 16.88 -3.37
C PHE A 6 -1.82 15.58 -2.66
N PHE A 7 -1.15 15.20 -1.59
CA PHE A 7 -1.51 13.98 -0.84
C PHE A 7 -2.85 14.14 -0.10
N VAL A 8 -3.13 15.31 0.47
CA VAL A 8 -4.42 15.59 1.11
C VAL A 8 -5.56 15.50 0.08
N ASN A 9 -5.40 16.10 -1.09
CA ASN A 9 -6.40 16.02 -2.15
C ASN A 9 -6.59 14.58 -2.64
N LEU A 10 -5.51 13.83 -2.82
CA LEU A 10 -5.58 12.43 -3.24
C LEU A 10 -6.28 11.54 -2.21
N LEU A 11 -6.06 11.80 -0.91
CA LEU A 11 -6.73 11.11 0.19
C LEU A 11 -8.20 11.49 0.31
N SER A 12 -8.52 12.78 0.11
CA SER A 12 -9.86 13.31 0.30
C SER A 12 -10.77 13.05 -0.88
N ASP A 13 -10.23 13.14 -2.12
CA ASP A 13 -10.97 12.96 -3.36
C ASP A 13 -10.14 12.25 -4.44
N PRO A 14 -9.93 10.93 -4.32
CA PRO A 14 -9.22 10.15 -5.35
C PRO A 14 -9.97 10.14 -6.68
N ARG A 15 -11.31 10.33 -6.67
CA ARG A 15 -12.11 10.42 -7.88
C ARG A 15 -11.81 11.70 -8.66
N GLY A 16 -11.81 12.84 -8.00
CA GLY A 16 -11.45 14.13 -8.61
C GLY A 16 -10.02 14.15 -9.10
N ALA A 17 -9.08 13.54 -8.38
CA ALA A 17 -7.69 13.41 -8.80
C ALA A 17 -7.57 12.62 -10.12
N ILE A 18 -8.18 11.43 -10.22
CA ILE A 18 -8.14 10.61 -11.45
C ILE A 18 -8.83 11.34 -12.59
N ALA A 19 -10.00 11.94 -12.38
CA ALA A 19 -10.72 12.71 -13.39
C ALA A 19 -9.85 13.88 -13.92
N GLY A 20 -9.22 14.63 -13.03
CA GLY A 20 -8.29 15.69 -13.37
C GLY A 20 -7.10 15.21 -14.20
N TRP A 21 -6.53 14.06 -13.85
CA TRP A 21 -5.42 13.47 -14.60
C TRP A 21 -5.85 12.95 -15.98
N ILE A 22 -7.05 12.39 -16.11
CA ILE A 22 -7.58 11.99 -17.43
C ILE A 22 -7.71 13.22 -18.33
N ILE A 23 -8.20 14.34 -17.79
CA ILE A 23 -8.38 15.59 -18.54
C ILE A 23 -7.03 16.21 -18.92
N THR A 24 -6.07 16.24 -18.01
CA THR A 24 -4.80 16.96 -18.19
C THR A 24 -3.75 16.13 -18.92
N LEU A 25 -3.67 14.84 -18.64
CA LEU A 25 -2.64 13.93 -19.18
C LEU A 25 -3.18 13.06 -20.32
N GLY A 26 -4.49 12.93 -20.41
CA GLY A 26 -5.16 12.05 -21.35
C GLY A 26 -5.25 10.60 -20.87
N PRO A 27 -6.02 9.74 -21.58
CA PRO A 27 -6.41 8.41 -21.13
C PRO A 27 -5.26 7.39 -21.09
N VAL A 28 -4.12 7.70 -21.69
CA VAL A 28 -2.93 6.81 -21.67
C VAL A 28 -1.94 7.23 -20.59
N MET A 29 -1.63 8.53 -20.51
CA MET A 29 -0.62 9.03 -19.56
C MET A 29 -1.09 9.04 -18.11
N VAL A 30 -2.40 8.97 -17.86
CA VAL A 30 -2.99 8.86 -16.51
C VAL A 30 -2.51 7.60 -15.75
N TYR A 31 -2.15 6.54 -16.46
CA TYR A 31 -1.60 5.33 -15.83
C TYR A 31 -0.24 5.55 -15.17
N THR A 32 0.51 6.57 -15.55
CA THR A 32 1.82 6.87 -14.96
C THR A 32 1.74 7.28 -13.50
N PRO A 33 0.98 8.33 -13.09
CA PRO A 33 0.82 8.65 -11.68
C PRO A 33 0.14 7.53 -10.89
N LEU A 34 -0.84 6.83 -11.47
CA LEU A 34 -1.49 5.68 -10.85
C LEU A 34 -0.48 4.58 -10.52
N TRP A 35 0.36 4.21 -11.47
CA TRP A 35 1.42 3.23 -11.29
C TRP A 35 2.41 3.68 -10.22
N LEU A 36 2.87 4.93 -10.29
CA LEU A 36 3.89 5.46 -9.40
C LEU A 36 3.43 5.46 -7.93
N ILE A 37 2.18 5.87 -7.68
CA ILE A 37 1.63 5.92 -6.33
C ILE A 37 1.57 4.53 -5.72
N VAL A 38 1.02 3.54 -6.43
CA VAL A 38 0.93 2.16 -5.96
C VAL A 38 2.31 1.53 -5.81
N PHE A 39 3.25 1.81 -6.72
CA PHE A 39 4.64 1.37 -6.61
C PHE A 39 5.33 1.93 -5.36
N VAL A 40 5.18 3.22 -5.09
CA VAL A 40 5.78 3.88 -3.92
C VAL A 40 5.16 3.35 -2.63
N GLU A 41 3.85 3.19 -2.58
CA GLU A 41 3.15 2.65 -1.40
C GLU A 41 3.60 1.22 -1.08
N THR A 42 3.63 0.34 -2.08
CA THR A 42 4.02 -1.07 -1.88
C THR A 42 5.52 -1.25 -1.71
N GLY A 43 6.33 -0.39 -2.33
CA GLY A 43 7.80 -0.49 -2.35
C GLY A 43 8.51 0.23 -1.22
N LEU A 44 7.87 1.20 -0.59
CA LEU A 44 8.45 1.97 0.50
C LEU A 44 7.65 1.74 1.78
N VAL A 45 8.17 0.88 2.67
CA VAL A 45 7.59 0.56 4.00
C VAL A 45 7.30 1.81 4.86
N PHE A 46 7.93 2.94 4.53
CA PHE A 46 7.82 4.18 5.31
C PHE A 46 6.56 4.99 5.02
N PHE A 47 5.77 4.65 4.01
CA PHE A 47 4.57 5.39 3.61
C PHE A 47 3.28 4.57 3.66
N PRO A 48 2.92 3.98 4.83
CA PRO A 48 1.69 3.18 4.95
C PRO A 48 0.42 4.05 4.90
N PHE A 49 0.55 5.35 4.67
CA PHE A 49 -0.56 6.31 4.64
C PHE A 49 -0.96 6.72 3.22
N LEU A 50 -0.33 6.16 2.17
CA LEU A 50 -0.81 6.41 0.82
C LEU A 50 -2.12 5.66 0.59
N PRO A 51 -3.10 6.29 -0.09
CA PRO A 51 -4.43 5.71 -0.27
C PRO A 51 -4.48 4.74 -1.46
N GLY A 52 -3.60 3.73 -1.53
CA GLY A 52 -3.55 2.79 -2.64
C GLY A 52 -4.84 2.02 -2.81
N ASP A 53 -5.43 1.52 -1.72
CA ASP A 53 -6.69 0.78 -1.75
C ASP A 53 -7.82 1.61 -2.36
N SER A 54 -7.95 2.87 -1.95
CA SER A 54 -8.96 3.78 -2.48
C SER A 54 -8.67 4.19 -3.92
N LEU A 55 -7.40 4.31 -4.29
CA LEU A 55 -6.98 4.62 -5.65
C LEU A 55 -7.25 3.44 -6.61
N LEU A 56 -6.99 2.20 -6.17
CA LEU A 56 -7.32 0.97 -6.89
C LEU A 56 -8.83 0.86 -7.11
N PHE A 57 -9.61 1.10 -6.07
CA PHE A 57 -11.07 1.09 -6.16
C PHE A 57 -11.57 2.19 -7.11
N ALA A 58 -11.08 3.43 -6.96
CA ALA A 58 -11.46 4.55 -7.82
C ALA A 58 -11.09 4.31 -9.29
N ALA A 59 -9.89 3.78 -9.57
CA ALA A 59 -9.48 3.42 -10.93
C ALA A 59 -10.36 2.29 -11.50
N GLY A 60 -10.81 1.37 -10.66
CA GLY A 60 -11.81 0.36 -11.04
C GLY A 60 -13.13 0.99 -11.45
N VAL A 61 -13.64 1.96 -10.69
CA VAL A 61 -14.86 2.72 -11.03
C VAL A 61 -14.70 3.46 -12.35
N PHE A 62 -13.55 4.11 -12.59
CA PHE A 62 -13.26 4.78 -13.86
C PHE A 62 -13.01 3.81 -15.02
N SER A 63 -12.78 2.54 -14.74
CA SER A 63 -12.68 1.48 -15.75
C SER A 63 -14.03 0.88 -16.13
N ALA A 64 -15.11 1.22 -15.39
CA ALA A 64 -16.48 0.90 -15.78
C ALA A 64 -16.95 1.77 -16.96
N ASP A 65 -18.09 1.46 -17.54
CA ASP A 65 -18.62 2.10 -18.73
C ASP A 65 -18.57 3.63 -18.69
N GLY A 66 -17.82 4.22 -19.63
CA GLY A 66 -17.71 5.68 -19.80
C GLY A 66 -16.70 6.40 -18.91
N GLY A 67 -15.98 5.70 -18.03
CA GLY A 67 -15.06 6.32 -17.07
C GLY A 67 -13.70 6.75 -17.64
N GLY A 68 -13.36 6.37 -18.86
CA GLY A 68 -12.14 6.79 -19.56
C GLY A 68 -10.91 5.91 -19.31
N LEU A 69 -10.97 4.89 -18.43
CA LEU A 69 -9.93 3.88 -18.23
C LEU A 69 -10.36 2.53 -18.81
N ASN A 70 -9.37 1.71 -19.16
CA ASN A 70 -9.60 0.32 -19.57
C ASN A 70 -9.26 -0.62 -18.41
N VAL A 71 -10.21 -1.49 -18.02
CA VAL A 71 -10.03 -2.38 -16.86
C VAL A 71 -8.83 -3.32 -16.98
N VAL A 72 -8.56 -3.84 -18.18
CA VAL A 72 -7.42 -4.74 -18.40
C VAL A 72 -6.11 -3.97 -18.27
N ALA A 73 -6.02 -2.78 -18.88
CA ALA A 73 -4.85 -1.91 -18.73
C ALA A 73 -4.64 -1.50 -17.26
N THR A 74 -5.69 -1.15 -16.55
CA THR A 74 -5.67 -0.81 -15.12
C THR A 74 -5.13 -1.97 -14.29
N LEU A 75 -5.63 -3.19 -14.50
CA LEU A 75 -5.14 -4.39 -13.80
C LEU A 75 -3.65 -4.65 -14.09
N VAL A 76 -3.23 -4.60 -15.35
CA VAL A 76 -1.81 -4.84 -15.74
C VAL A 76 -0.89 -3.78 -15.13
N VAL A 77 -1.29 -2.52 -15.17
CA VAL A 77 -0.53 -1.41 -14.59
C VAL A 77 -0.36 -1.62 -13.08
N PHE A 78 -1.42 -1.93 -12.36
CA PHE A 78 -1.34 -2.12 -10.92
C PHE A 78 -0.66 -3.44 -10.51
N TYR A 79 -0.81 -4.52 -11.28
CA TYR A 79 -0.05 -5.75 -11.03
C TYR A 79 1.46 -5.50 -11.15
N THR A 80 1.89 -4.79 -12.20
CA THR A 80 3.32 -4.47 -12.37
C THR A 80 3.82 -3.54 -11.27
N ALA A 81 3.03 -2.54 -10.86
CA ALA A 81 3.37 -1.64 -9.75
C ALA A 81 3.52 -2.40 -8.42
N ALA A 82 2.55 -3.26 -8.08
CA ALA A 82 2.56 -4.04 -6.85
C ALA A 82 3.72 -5.06 -6.81
N ILE A 83 3.94 -5.81 -7.89
CA ILE A 83 5.02 -6.81 -7.97
C ILE A 83 6.40 -6.13 -7.88
N LEU A 84 6.61 -5.06 -8.64
CA LEU A 84 7.87 -4.32 -8.62
C LEU A 84 8.07 -3.59 -7.29
N GLY A 85 7.02 -3.02 -6.71
CA GLY A 85 7.05 -2.40 -5.39
C GLY A 85 7.46 -3.41 -4.32
N ASN A 86 6.79 -4.55 -4.24
CA ASN A 86 7.11 -5.63 -3.31
C ASN A 86 8.55 -6.14 -3.51
N THR A 87 8.99 -6.28 -4.75
CA THR A 87 10.37 -6.69 -5.07
C THR A 87 11.37 -5.63 -4.61
N SER A 88 11.10 -4.35 -4.84
CA SER A 88 11.95 -3.24 -4.40
C SER A 88 12.06 -3.20 -2.88
N ASN A 89 10.95 -3.36 -2.18
CA ASN A 89 10.92 -3.44 -0.71
C ASN A 89 11.80 -4.57 -0.18
N TYR A 90 11.75 -5.74 -0.81
CA TYR A 90 12.64 -6.86 -0.49
C TYR A 90 14.11 -6.49 -0.64
N TRP A 91 14.52 -5.91 -1.78
CA TRP A 91 15.90 -5.52 -2.02
C TRP A 91 16.38 -4.44 -1.05
N ILE A 92 15.53 -3.46 -0.74
CA ILE A 92 15.82 -2.43 0.26
C ILE A 92 16.05 -3.08 1.63
N ALA A 93 15.15 -3.95 2.08
CA ALA A 93 15.27 -4.64 3.36
C ALA A 93 16.56 -5.51 3.44
N ARG A 94 16.93 -6.17 2.33
CA ARG A 94 18.15 -6.99 2.26
C ARG A 94 19.43 -6.14 2.31
N LEU A 95 19.48 -5.05 1.56
CA LEU A 95 20.64 -4.15 1.53
C LEU A 95 20.87 -3.44 2.87
N PHE A 96 19.80 -2.96 3.49
CA PHE A 96 19.91 -2.34 4.82
C PHE A 96 20.16 -3.38 5.92
N GLY A 97 19.54 -4.55 5.84
CA GLY A 97 19.74 -5.64 6.77
C GLY A 97 21.19 -6.12 6.81
N SER A 98 21.84 -6.32 5.66
CA SER A 98 23.25 -6.70 5.60
C SER A 98 24.18 -5.66 6.26
N ARG A 99 23.98 -4.37 5.97
CA ARG A 99 24.78 -3.29 6.57
C ARG A 99 24.60 -3.20 8.10
N ILE A 100 23.42 -3.48 8.61
CA ILE A 100 23.16 -3.48 10.06
C ILE A 100 23.85 -4.67 10.73
N ILE A 101 23.91 -5.84 10.06
CA ILE A 101 24.61 -7.03 10.54
C ILE A 101 26.12 -6.77 10.59
N ASP A 102 26.69 -6.23 9.52
CA ASP A 102 28.11 -5.93 9.44
C ASP A 102 28.54 -4.88 10.48
N SER A 103 27.62 -4.03 10.92
CA SER A 103 27.89 -3.05 11.99
C SER A 103 27.93 -3.65 13.39
N GLY A 104 27.60 -4.92 13.59
CA GLY A 104 27.61 -5.64 14.88
C GLY A 104 26.62 -5.12 15.93
N LYS A 105 25.76 -4.15 15.58
CA LYS A 105 24.84 -3.47 16.51
C LYS A 105 23.61 -4.30 16.88
N VAL A 106 23.29 -5.35 16.11
CA VAL A 106 22.12 -6.19 16.33
C VAL A 106 22.53 -7.65 16.49
N LYS A 107 22.70 -8.11 17.74
CA LYS A 107 23.07 -9.50 18.09
C LYS A 107 22.05 -10.56 17.63
N ALA A 108 20.86 -10.16 17.23
CA ALA A 108 19.78 -11.07 16.82
C ALA A 108 19.90 -11.56 15.36
N LEU A 109 20.70 -10.90 14.53
CA LEU A 109 20.90 -11.19 13.11
C LEU A 109 22.25 -11.91 12.91
N THR A 110 22.24 -13.25 12.99
CA THR A 110 23.43 -14.07 12.69
C THR A 110 23.45 -14.49 11.22
N PRO A 111 24.66 -14.76 10.63
CA PRO A 111 24.78 -15.26 9.26
C PRO A 111 23.97 -16.55 9.01
N GLU A 112 23.87 -17.43 10.01
CA GLU A 112 23.05 -18.64 9.91
C GLU A 112 21.54 -18.38 9.83
N ARG A 113 21.06 -17.33 10.50
CA ARG A 113 19.66 -16.89 10.39
C ARG A 113 19.39 -16.24 9.02
N MET A 114 20.37 -15.54 8.45
CA MET A 114 20.26 -15.00 7.09
C MET A 114 20.17 -16.11 6.03
N ALA A 115 20.98 -17.16 6.12
CA ALA A 115 20.90 -18.29 5.19
C ALA A 115 19.56 -19.04 5.28
N LYS A 116 18.96 -19.15 6.47
CA LYS A 116 17.58 -19.64 6.63
C LYS A 116 16.55 -18.69 6.01
N LEU A 117 16.75 -17.39 6.11
CA LEU A 117 15.89 -16.40 5.48
C LEU A 117 15.91 -16.51 3.94
N ASP A 118 17.07 -16.76 3.30
CA ASP A 118 17.16 -16.93 1.84
C ASP A 118 16.27 -18.07 1.31
N HIS A 119 16.14 -19.17 2.04
CA HIS A 119 15.22 -20.25 1.67
C HIS A 119 13.74 -19.88 1.88
N PHE A 120 13.42 -19.08 2.90
CA PHE A 120 12.08 -18.54 3.13
C PHE A 120 11.72 -17.46 2.10
N PHE A 121 12.70 -16.77 1.55
CA PHE A 121 12.47 -15.63 0.65
C PHE A 121 11.82 -16.01 -0.68
N ALA A 122 12.19 -17.12 -1.29
CA ALA A 122 11.55 -17.57 -2.53
C ALA A 122 10.05 -17.84 -2.29
N LYS A 123 9.71 -18.50 -1.19
CA LYS A 123 8.31 -18.73 -0.79
C LYS A 123 7.61 -17.42 -0.42
N PHE A 124 8.25 -16.56 0.35
CA PHE A 124 7.71 -15.26 0.72
C PHE A 124 7.41 -14.39 -0.50
N THR A 125 8.34 -14.30 -1.46
CA THR A 125 8.14 -13.53 -2.70
C THR A 125 6.96 -14.09 -3.50
N LEU A 126 6.83 -15.42 -3.62
CA LEU A 126 5.71 -16.03 -4.32
C LEU A 126 4.37 -15.70 -3.64
N PHE A 127 4.27 -15.88 -2.31
CA PHE A 127 3.06 -15.55 -1.57
C PHE A 127 2.75 -14.06 -1.62
N ASN A 128 3.77 -13.20 -1.60
CA ASN A 128 3.61 -11.76 -1.71
C ASN A 128 3.12 -11.32 -3.11
N CYS A 129 3.62 -11.95 -4.17
CA CYS A 129 3.10 -11.73 -5.53
C CYS A 129 1.65 -12.19 -5.66
N ILE A 130 1.31 -13.38 -5.17
CA ILE A 130 -0.06 -13.89 -5.19
C ILE A 130 -0.99 -12.98 -4.37
N GLY A 131 -0.56 -12.57 -3.18
CA GLY A 131 -1.30 -11.63 -2.34
C GLY A 131 -1.50 -10.28 -3.00
N GLY A 132 -0.47 -9.73 -3.65
CA GLY A 132 -0.55 -8.48 -4.40
C GLY A 132 -1.51 -8.56 -5.59
N ILE A 133 -1.46 -9.65 -6.35
CA ILE A 133 -2.40 -9.88 -7.47
C ILE A 133 -3.84 -10.00 -6.93
N ALA A 134 -4.06 -10.77 -5.87
CA ALA A 134 -5.39 -10.93 -5.26
C ALA A 134 -5.93 -9.60 -4.72
N TRP A 135 -5.08 -8.83 -4.05
CA TRP A 135 -5.40 -7.51 -3.51
C TRP A 135 -5.79 -6.51 -4.60
N VAL A 136 -4.95 -6.34 -5.64
CA VAL A 136 -5.25 -5.48 -6.79
C VAL A 136 -6.54 -5.91 -7.48
N SER A 137 -6.69 -7.23 -7.74
CA SER A 137 -7.90 -7.78 -8.39
C SER A 137 -9.14 -7.45 -7.58
N LEU A 138 -9.09 -7.63 -6.25
CA LEU A 138 -10.22 -7.38 -5.37
C LEU A 138 -10.70 -5.92 -5.50
N PHE A 139 -9.81 -4.95 -5.27
CA PHE A 139 -10.21 -3.55 -5.24
C PHE A 139 -10.61 -3.01 -6.62
N VAL A 140 -9.83 -3.35 -7.67
CA VAL A 140 -10.14 -2.89 -9.04
C VAL A 140 -11.43 -3.52 -9.56
N LEU A 141 -11.64 -4.82 -9.37
CA LEU A 141 -12.85 -5.49 -9.86
C LEU A 141 -14.10 -5.09 -9.06
N VAL A 142 -13.97 -4.91 -7.74
CA VAL A 142 -15.08 -4.35 -6.93
C VAL A 142 -15.43 -2.96 -7.43
N GLY A 143 -14.44 -2.09 -7.66
CA GLY A 143 -14.67 -0.77 -8.26
C GLY A 143 -15.32 -0.87 -9.64
N TYR A 144 -14.84 -1.77 -10.49
CA TYR A 144 -15.36 -1.97 -11.85
C TYR A 144 -16.82 -2.44 -11.88
N PHE A 145 -17.14 -3.49 -11.11
CA PHE A 145 -18.50 -4.05 -11.12
C PHE A 145 -19.53 -3.18 -10.39
N PHE A 146 -19.11 -2.51 -9.34
CA PHE A 146 -20.01 -1.69 -8.52
C PHE A 146 -19.97 -0.21 -8.86
N GLY A 147 -18.98 0.26 -9.62
CA GLY A 147 -18.83 1.67 -9.97
C GLY A 147 -19.97 2.25 -10.81
N GLY A 148 -20.70 1.41 -11.57
CA GLY A 148 -21.90 1.80 -12.30
C GLY A 148 -23.17 1.87 -11.44
N VAL A 149 -23.15 1.40 -10.18
CA VAL A 149 -24.31 1.37 -9.31
C VAL A 149 -24.59 2.78 -8.77
N PRO A 150 -25.82 3.35 -8.92
CA PRO A 150 -26.15 4.70 -8.46
C PRO A 150 -25.80 4.96 -7.00
N PHE A 151 -26.08 3.99 -6.12
CA PHE A 151 -25.75 4.07 -4.70
C PHE A 151 -24.24 4.28 -4.46
N VAL A 152 -23.37 3.59 -5.22
CA VAL A 152 -21.92 3.74 -5.10
C VAL A 152 -21.46 5.10 -5.60
N GLN A 153 -22.08 5.62 -6.67
CA GLN A 153 -21.78 6.94 -7.20
C GLN A 153 -22.16 8.07 -6.24
N GLU A 154 -23.34 7.96 -5.62
CA GLU A 154 -23.83 8.93 -4.64
C GLU A 154 -23.03 8.92 -3.32
N HIS A 155 -22.55 7.75 -2.90
CA HIS A 155 -21.86 7.58 -1.62
C HIS A 155 -20.36 7.28 -1.80
N PHE A 156 -19.78 7.64 -2.93
CA PHE A 156 -18.40 7.30 -3.29
C PHE A 156 -17.39 7.74 -2.22
N GLU A 157 -17.50 8.97 -1.74
CA GLU A 157 -16.60 9.51 -0.70
C GLU A 157 -16.68 8.71 0.61
N VAL A 158 -17.89 8.32 1.03
CA VAL A 158 -18.10 7.53 2.25
C VAL A 158 -17.50 6.12 2.08
N ILE A 159 -17.66 5.52 0.91
CA ILE A 159 -17.09 4.21 0.60
C ILE A 159 -15.57 4.27 0.63
N VAL A 160 -14.97 5.28 -0.01
CA VAL A 160 -13.52 5.50 -0.01
C VAL A 160 -12.99 5.72 1.41
N LEU A 161 -13.65 6.56 2.21
CA LEU A 161 -13.30 6.75 3.62
C LEU A 161 -13.38 5.45 4.42
N GLY A 162 -14.40 4.64 4.15
CA GLY A 162 -14.53 3.30 4.74
C GLY A 162 -13.36 2.38 4.39
N ILE A 163 -12.96 2.35 3.13
CA ILE A 163 -11.79 1.58 2.65
C ILE A 163 -10.53 2.03 3.39
N VAL A 164 -10.25 3.34 3.41
CA VAL A 164 -9.09 3.91 4.11
C VAL A 164 -9.13 3.56 5.60
N ALA A 165 -10.28 3.69 6.26
CA ALA A 165 -10.42 3.37 7.68
C ALA A 165 -10.11 1.89 7.96
N VAL A 166 -10.60 0.97 7.14
CA VAL A 166 -10.33 -0.47 7.27
C VAL A 166 -8.86 -0.78 7.03
N SER A 167 -8.23 -0.15 6.02
CA SER A 167 -6.83 -0.37 5.67
C SER A 167 -5.86 0.16 6.74
N VAL A 168 -6.18 1.29 7.37
CA VAL A 168 -5.34 1.91 8.41
C VAL A 168 -5.57 1.30 9.79
N ALA A 169 -6.74 0.73 10.07
CA ALA A 169 -7.11 0.18 11.37
C ALA A 169 -6.09 -0.85 11.93
N PRO A 170 -5.57 -1.84 11.17
CA PRO A 170 -4.57 -2.78 11.67
C PRO A 170 -3.27 -2.09 12.11
N ALA A 171 -2.84 -1.07 11.37
CA ALA A 171 -1.63 -0.31 11.69
C ALA A 171 -1.79 0.48 13.00
N ILE A 172 -2.93 1.14 13.18
CA ILE A 172 -3.26 1.85 14.43
C ILE A 172 -3.32 0.87 15.61
N ILE A 173 -4.03 -0.25 15.45
CA ILE A 173 -4.14 -1.28 16.50
C ILE A 173 -2.76 -1.83 16.87
N GLY A 174 -1.91 -2.09 15.88
CA GLY A 174 -0.54 -2.55 16.09
C GLY A 174 0.31 -1.51 16.85
N ALA A 175 0.25 -0.26 16.47
CA ALA A 175 0.95 0.85 17.14
C ALA A 175 0.50 1.04 18.59
N VAL A 176 -0.82 1.01 18.84
CA VAL A 176 -1.39 1.11 20.19
C VAL A 176 -0.95 -0.06 21.06
N LYS A 177 -1.02 -1.30 20.55
CA LYS A 177 -0.56 -2.49 21.29
C LYS A 177 0.94 -2.41 21.61
N ALA A 178 1.78 -1.98 20.68
CA ALA A 178 3.21 -1.80 20.90
C ALA A 178 3.50 -0.74 21.97
N ALA A 179 2.79 0.40 21.94
CA ALA A 179 2.93 1.46 22.93
C ALA A 179 2.52 1.01 24.34
N LEU A 180 1.42 0.26 24.47
CA LEU A 180 0.94 -0.27 25.74
C LEU A 180 1.90 -1.34 26.29
N SER A 181 2.43 -2.23 25.45
CA SER A 181 3.42 -3.23 25.84
C SER A 181 4.72 -2.59 26.34
N SER A 182 5.19 -1.54 25.68
CA SER A 182 6.39 -0.80 26.10
C SER A 182 6.22 -0.11 27.46
N ARG A 183 5.02 0.40 27.74
CA ARG A 183 4.70 1.01 29.06
C ARG A 183 4.68 -0.05 30.15
N LYS A 184 4.09 -1.22 29.90
CA LYS A 184 4.03 -2.33 30.87
C LYS A 184 5.42 -2.87 31.21
N ASN A 185 6.30 -3.03 30.22
CA ASN A 185 7.68 -3.46 30.43
C ASN A 185 8.54 -2.42 31.18
N LYS A 186 8.27 -1.13 31.00
CA LYS A 186 8.95 -0.09 31.78
C LYS A 186 8.48 -0.07 33.24
N ALA A 187 7.20 -0.27 33.49
CA ALA A 187 6.65 -0.35 34.84
C ALA A 187 7.18 -1.56 35.61
N ALA A 188 7.21 -2.76 34.99
CA ALA A 188 7.77 -3.96 35.60
C ALA A 188 9.27 -3.83 35.94
N LYS A 189 10.07 -3.20 35.04
CA LYS A 189 11.49 -2.94 35.33
C LYS A 189 11.73 -1.89 36.42
N ALA A 190 10.79 -1.00 36.67
CA ALA A 190 10.89 -0.03 37.76
C ALA A 190 10.52 -0.66 39.11
N GLU A 191 9.67 -1.69 39.13
CA GLU A 191 9.27 -2.44 40.33
C GLU A 191 10.36 -3.43 40.77
N ASP A 192 11.06 -4.07 39.81
CA ASP A 192 12.21 -4.97 40.09
C ASP A 192 13.49 -4.21 40.54
N ALA A 193 13.52 -2.89 40.46
CA ALA A 193 14.67 -2.05 40.79
C ALA A 193 14.56 -1.36 42.18
N GLN A 194 13.47 -1.59 42.92
CA GLN A 194 13.26 -1.14 44.32
C GLN A 194 13.44 -2.32 45.29
#